data_aa9f97acad129d026e417018499ce2fb
#
_entry.id   aa9f97acad129d026e417018499ce2fb
#
_cell.length_a   1.000
_cell.length_b   1.000
_cell.length_c   1.000
_cell.angle_alpha   90.00
_cell.angle_beta   90.00
_cell.angle_gamma   90.00
#
_symmetry.space_group_name_H-M   'P 1'
#
loop_
_entity.id
_entity.type
_entity.pdbx_description
1 polymer ?
#
loop_
_entity_poly.entity_id
_entity_poly.type
_entity_poly.pdbx_seq_one_letter_code
_entity_poly.pdbx_strand_id
1 'polypeptide(L)'
;IYPSLWLQEHYGKTIADLDHVVQSDSHSTSLARLATGQADVMVSFGHIRIKNAPNWQEKFGGTAPMVEQTGVIGVTEGIYNDMIAYSKTSDTMADEAFRQAVGESFIELAQTEEGQEIFGVFSQVGYDWGSDSDYDGERAAQALLKSMEA
;
A
#
# COMPACT_ATOMS: atom_id res chain seq x y z
N ILE A 1 -9.71 -0.69 3.05
CA ILE A 1 -10.50 0.55 3.23
C ILE A 1 -10.33 1.51 2.04
N TYR A 2 -9.15 1.71 1.47
CA TYR A 2 -8.91 2.60 0.32
C TYR A 2 -9.75 2.25 -0.93
N PRO A 3 -9.93 0.97 -1.31
CA PRO A 3 -10.88 0.64 -2.38
C PRO A 3 -12.32 1.04 -2.07
N SER A 4 -12.74 1.05 -0.80
CA SER A 4 -14.06 1.56 -0.41
C SER A 4 -14.18 3.08 -0.56
N LEU A 5 -13.13 3.84 -0.23
CA LEU A 5 -13.09 5.29 -0.50
C LEU A 5 -13.19 5.57 -2.00
N TRP A 6 -12.43 4.85 -2.81
CA TRP A 6 -12.47 4.98 -4.26
C TRP A 6 -13.86 4.68 -4.84
N LEU A 7 -14.50 3.58 -4.36
CA LEU A 7 -15.86 3.25 -4.76
C LEU A 7 -16.88 4.31 -4.31
N GLN A 8 -16.71 4.88 -3.13
CA GLN A 8 -17.59 5.92 -2.61
C GLN A 8 -17.48 7.20 -3.45
N GLU A 9 -16.28 7.60 -3.80
CA GLU A 9 -16.03 8.79 -4.62
C GLU A 9 -16.62 8.66 -6.04
N HIS A 10 -16.43 7.48 -6.68
CA HIS A 10 -16.80 7.29 -8.08
C HIS A 10 -18.23 6.78 -8.27
N TYR A 11 -18.77 6.04 -7.32
CA TYR A 11 -20.05 5.32 -7.46
C TYR A 11 -21.01 5.52 -6.28
N GLY A 12 -20.62 6.25 -5.24
CA GLY A 12 -21.43 6.42 -4.02
C GLY A 12 -21.65 5.11 -3.24
N LYS A 13 -20.77 4.13 -3.39
CA LYS A 13 -20.82 2.81 -2.77
C LYS A 13 -19.51 2.48 -2.08
N THR A 14 -19.56 1.50 -1.17
CA THR A 14 -18.38 0.90 -0.55
C THR A 14 -18.28 -0.58 -0.91
N ILE A 15 -17.21 -1.26 -0.52
CA ILE A 15 -17.11 -2.73 -0.69
C ILE A 15 -18.23 -3.45 0.06
N ALA A 16 -18.69 -2.91 1.20
CA ALA A 16 -19.80 -3.50 1.97
C ALA A 16 -21.14 -3.49 1.23
N ASP A 17 -21.30 -2.64 0.22
CA ASP A 17 -22.52 -2.58 -0.62
C ASP A 17 -22.51 -3.58 -1.79
N LEU A 18 -21.48 -4.41 -1.91
CA LEU A 18 -21.35 -5.42 -2.95
C LEU A 18 -21.89 -6.77 -2.47
N ASP A 19 -22.65 -7.47 -3.33
CA ASP A 19 -23.38 -8.70 -2.97
C ASP A 19 -22.45 -9.91 -2.70
N HIS A 20 -21.28 -9.96 -3.32
CA HIS A 20 -20.40 -11.13 -3.31
C HIS A 20 -18.96 -10.76 -2.93
N VAL A 21 -18.76 -10.38 -1.67
CA VAL A 21 -17.44 -10.07 -1.14
C VAL A 21 -16.85 -11.25 -0.39
N VAL A 22 -15.65 -11.66 -0.75
CA VAL A 22 -14.91 -12.72 -0.07
C VAL A 22 -13.62 -12.15 0.48
N GLN A 23 -13.43 -12.25 1.78
CA GLN A 23 -12.16 -11.90 2.41
C GLN A 23 -11.12 -12.99 2.13
N SER A 24 -9.91 -12.57 1.80
CA SER A 24 -8.76 -13.45 1.61
C SER A 24 -7.72 -13.20 2.70
N ASP A 25 -7.09 -14.26 3.15
CA ASP A 25 -6.07 -14.20 4.20
C ASP A 25 -4.75 -13.58 3.71
N SER A 26 -4.54 -13.53 2.40
CA SER A 26 -3.33 -12.98 1.79
C SER A 26 -3.55 -12.54 0.35
N HIS A 27 -2.65 -11.69 -0.14
CA HIS A 27 -2.59 -11.32 -1.56
C HIS A 27 -2.38 -12.56 -2.47
N SER A 28 -1.62 -13.56 -2.02
CA SER A 28 -1.41 -14.79 -2.76
C SER A 28 -2.72 -15.59 -2.93
N THR A 29 -3.54 -15.66 -1.90
CA THR A 29 -4.86 -16.30 -1.98
C THR A 29 -5.79 -15.53 -2.94
N SER A 30 -5.77 -14.20 -2.90
CA SER A 30 -6.54 -13.39 -3.84
C SER A 30 -6.10 -13.58 -5.28
N LEU A 31 -4.79 -13.65 -5.53
CA LEU A 31 -4.23 -13.94 -6.87
C LEU A 31 -4.68 -15.31 -7.39
N ALA A 32 -4.61 -16.35 -6.56
CA ALA A 32 -5.04 -17.69 -6.94
C ALA A 32 -6.54 -17.73 -7.28
N ARG A 33 -7.38 -17.06 -6.50
CA ARG A 33 -8.83 -16.96 -6.78
C ARG A 33 -9.11 -16.24 -8.08
N LEU A 34 -8.42 -15.14 -8.35
CA LEU A 34 -8.54 -14.42 -9.63
C LEU A 34 -8.07 -15.28 -10.81
N ALA A 35 -6.93 -15.96 -10.68
CA ALA A 35 -6.35 -16.79 -11.73
C ALA A 35 -7.24 -17.97 -12.12
N THR A 36 -7.93 -18.54 -11.13
CA THR A 36 -8.79 -19.75 -11.31
C THR A 36 -10.27 -19.41 -11.56
N GLY A 37 -10.63 -18.13 -11.65
CA GLY A 37 -12.01 -17.69 -11.88
C GLY A 37 -12.93 -17.87 -10.66
N GLN A 38 -12.37 -18.02 -9.47
CA GLN A 38 -13.14 -18.02 -8.21
C GLN A 38 -13.49 -16.60 -7.73
N ALA A 39 -12.84 -15.59 -8.30
CA ALA A 39 -13.18 -14.20 -8.13
C ALA A 39 -12.98 -13.46 -9.46
N ASP A 40 -13.89 -12.58 -9.80
CA ASP A 40 -13.84 -11.76 -11.00
C ASP A 40 -12.96 -10.51 -10.79
N VAL A 41 -12.88 -10.03 -9.56
CA VAL A 41 -12.14 -8.83 -9.16
C VAL A 41 -11.38 -9.09 -7.87
N MET A 42 -10.19 -8.54 -7.75
CA MET A 42 -9.44 -8.48 -6.48
C MET A 42 -8.95 -7.07 -6.20
N VAL A 43 -8.76 -6.76 -4.93
CA VAL A 43 -8.08 -5.55 -4.47
C VAL A 43 -6.71 -5.89 -3.91
N SER A 44 -5.71 -5.07 -4.21
CA SER A 44 -4.34 -5.28 -3.76
C SER A 44 -3.51 -4.00 -3.89
N PHE A 45 -2.21 -4.08 -3.61
CA PHE A 45 -1.29 -2.97 -3.81
C PHE A 45 -0.99 -2.73 -5.30
N GLY A 46 -0.64 -1.49 -5.67
CA GLY A 46 -0.59 -1.02 -7.05
C GLY A 46 0.28 -1.84 -8.02
N HIS A 47 1.44 -2.32 -7.58
CA HIS A 47 2.35 -3.07 -8.47
C HIS A 47 2.23 -4.61 -8.37
N ILE A 48 1.13 -5.13 -7.80
CA ILE A 48 0.91 -6.58 -7.64
C ILE A 48 1.07 -7.36 -8.95
N ARG A 49 0.60 -6.81 -10.07
CA ARG A 49 0.68 -7.45 -11.40
C ARG A 49 2.12 -7.61 -11.86
N ILE A 50 2.94 -6.57 -11.70
CA ILE A 50 4.35 -6.60 -12.10
C ILE A 50 5.12 -7.58 -11.23
N LYS A 51 4.94 -7.52 -9.91
CA LYS A 51 5.62 -8.38 -8.94
C LYS A 51 5.32 -9.87 -9.14
N ASN A 52 4.10 -10.21 -9.54
CA ASN A 52 3.66 -11.60 -9.63
C ASN A 52 3.54 -12.15 -11.06
N ALA A 53 3.78 -11.33 -12.08
CA ALA A 53 3.77 -11.78 -13.47
C ALA A 53 4.63 -13.02 -13.71
N PRO A 54 5.87 -13.15 -13.19
CA PRO A 54 6.70 -14.33 -13.40
C PRO A 54 6.11 -15.63 -12.82
N ASN A 55 5.32 -15.52 -11.76
CA ASN A 55 4.78 -16.66 -11.02
C ASN A 55 3.29 -16.93 -11.32
N TRP A 56 2.66 -16.12 -12.16
CA TRP A 56 1.23 -16.12 -12.39
C TRP A 56 0.71 -17.48 -12.86
N GLN A 57 1.34 -18.05 -13.86
CA GLN A 57 0.91 -19.32 -14.45
C GLN A 57 1.30 -20.50 -13.55
N GLU A 58 2.53 -20.58 -13.09
CA GLU A 58 3.02 -21.72 -12.34
C GLU A 58 2.47 -21.78 -10.91
N LYS A 59 2.42 -20.64 -10.23
CA LYS A 59 2.11 -20.58 -8.81
C LYS A 59 0.64 -20.33 -8.53
N PHE A 60 -0.04 -19.54 -9.36
CA PHE A 60 -1.41 -19.12 -9.11
C PHE A 60 -2.44 -19.77 -10.04
N GLY A 61 -1.99 -20.49 -11.08
CA GLY A 61 -2.87 -21.22 -11.99
C GLY A 61 -3.42 -20.40 -13.16
N GLY A 62 -2.76 -19.29 -13.50
CA GLY A 62 -3.08 -18.51 -14.68
C GLY A 62 -2.89 -19.31 -15.96
N THR A 63 -3.77 -19.12 -16.94
CA THR A 63 -3.77 -19.84 -18.23
C THR A 63 -3.06 -19.09 -19.35
N ALA A 64 -2.80 -17.79 -19.16
CA ALA A 64 -2.07 -16.91 -20.08
C ALA A 64 -1.21 -15.95 -19.25
N PRO A 65 -0.31 -15.15 -19.84
CA PRO A 65 0.44 -14.12 -19.12
C PRO A 65 -0.49 -13.20 -18.33
N MET A 66 -0.09 -12.81 -17.12
CA MET A 66 -0.94 -12.05 -16.20
C MET A 66 -1.50 -10.77 -16.83
N VAL A 67 -0.70 -10.07 -17.60
CA VAL A 67 -1.12 -8.80 -18.25
C VAL A 67 -2.15 -9.01 -19.38
N GLU A 68 -2.21 -10.18 -19.96
CA GLU A 68 -3.20 -10.56 -20.96
C GLU A 68 -4.49 -11.06 -20.34
N GLN A 69 -4.38 -11.73 -19.18
CA GLN A 69 -5.52 -12.32 -18.49
C GLN A 69 -6.21 -11.35 -17.52
N THR A 70 -5.55 -10.26 -17.12
CA THR A 70 -6.10 -9.32 -16.13
C THR A 70 -6.08 -7.88 -16.64
N GLY A 71 -7.07 -7.09 -16.22
CA GLY A 71 -7.16 -5.65 -16.41
C GLY A 71 -7.12 -4.88 -15.09
N VAL A 72 -6.85 -3.59 -15.14
CA VAL A 72 -6.96 -2.68 -13.99
C VAL A 72 -8.27 -1.92 -14.12
N ILE A 73 -9.14 -2.00 -13.11
CA ILE A 73 -10.43 -1.31 -13.05
C ILE A 73 -10.24 0.10 -12.49
N GLY A 74 -9.45 0.22 -11.43
CA GLY A 74 -9.20 1.49 -10.77
C GLY A 74 -7.92 1.46 -9.93
N VAL A 75 -7.39 2.62 -9.67
CA VAL A 75 -6.22 2.83 -8.80
C VAL A 75 -6.60 3.92 -7.81
N THR A 76 -6.38 3.66 -6.53
CA THR A 76 -6.56 4.67 -5.48
C THR A 76 -5.41 5.67 -5.53
N GLU A 77 -5.58 6.82 -4.89
CA GLU A 77 -4.43 7.68 -4.62
C GLU A 77 -3.33 6.90 -3.88
N GLY A 78 -2.09 7.34 -4.08
CA GLY A 78 -0.95 6.79 -3.36
C GLY A 78 -1.08 7.08 -1.87
N ILE A 79 -0.61 6.15 -1.05
CA ILE A 79 -0.48 6.34 0.40
C ILE A 79 1.00 6.38 0.73
N TYR A 80 1.35 7.23 1.68
CA TYR A 80 2.69 7.18 2.26
C TYR A 80 2.90 5.83 2.93
N ASN A 81 4.08 5.29 2.74
CA ASN A 81 4.50 4.03 3.35
C ASN A 81 4.89 4.26 4.82
N ASP A 82 5.63 3.34 5.41
CA ASP A 82 6.09 3.45 6.79
C ASP A 82 6.82 4.77 7.05
N MET A 83 6.60 5.37 8.22
CA MET A 83 7.22 6.62 8.62
C MET A 83 8.27 6.42 9.70
N ILE A 84 9.28 7.28 9.74
CA ILE A 84 10.15 7.48 10.87
C ILE A 84 9.62 8.65 11.69
N ALA A 85 9.13 8.36 12.89
CA ALA A 85 8.58 9.36 13.78
C ALA A 85 9.51 9.62 14.98
N TYR A 86 9.46 10.81 15.54
CA TYR A 86 10.18 11.17 16.74
C TYR A 86 9.24 11.61 17.86
N SER A 87 9.70 11.49 19.12
CA SER A 87 8.95 11.99 20.27
C SER A 87 9.16 13.50 20.44
N LYS A 88 8.07 14.26 20.43
CA LYS A 88 8.08 15.71 20.71
C LYS A 88 8.46 16.05 22.15
N THR A 89 8.44 15.06 23.04
CA THR A 89 8.80 15.23 24.48
C THR A 89 10.23 14.79 24.80
N SER A 90 10.99 14.35 23.79
CA SER A 90 12.42 14.04 23.95
C SER A 90 13.25 15.31 23.94
N ASP A 91 14.05 15.53 24.98
CA ASP A 91 14.96 16.68 25.07
C ASP A 91 15.92 16.72 23.86
N THR A 92 16.45 15.57 23.44
CA THR A 92 17.34 15.46 22.29
C THR A 92 16.62 15.82 20.98
N MET A 93 15.39 15.35 20.80
CA MET A 93 14.59 15.61 19.61
C MET A 93 13.88 16.99 19.65
N ALA A 94 13.97 17.72 20.75
CA ALA A 94 13.55 19.12 20.81
C ALA A 94 14.49 20.03 19.98
N ASP A 95 15.75 19.64 19.81
CA ASP A 95 16.71 20.34 18.94
C ASP A 95 16.36 20.10 17.45
N GLU A 96 15.97 21.17 16.77
CA GLU A 96 15.58 21.13 15.35
C GLU A 96 16.76 20.79 14.44
N ALA A 97 17.94 21.31 14.71
CA ALA A 97 19.14 21.05 13.91
C ALA A 97 19.54 19.57 14.01
N PHE A 98 19.41 18.98 15.20
CA PHE A 98 19.66 17.56 15.39
C PHE A 98 18.64 16.70 14.65
N ARG A 99 17.34 17.03 14.72
CA ARG A 99 16.29 16.32 13.97
C ARG A 99 16.55 16.35 12.47
N GLN A 100 16.90 17.53 11.95
CA GLN A 100 17.20 17.70 10.54
C GLN A 100 18.40 16.85 10.14
N ALA A 101 19.50 16.89 10.91
CA ALA A 101 20.69 16.08 10.64
C ALA A 101 20.38 14.57 10.64
N VAL A 102 19.53 14.09 11.56
CA VAL A 102 19.08 12.70 11.58
C VAL A 102 18.29 12.35 10.31
N GLY A 103 17.30 13.17 9.92
CA GLY A 103 16.51 12.94 8.72
C GLY A 103 17.35 12.95 7.43
N GLU A 104 18.24 13.93 7.28
CA GLU A 104 19.19 14.00 6.17
C GLU A 104 20.07 12.76 6.10
N SER A 105 20.55 12.26 7.26
CA SER A 105 21.35 11.04 7.32
C SER A 105 20.60 9.81 6.83
N PHE A 106 19.31 9.66 7.11
CA PHE A 106 18.48 8.58 6.56
C PHE A 106 18.31 8.71 5.04
N ILE A 107 18.08 9.93 4.54
CA ILE A 107 17.94 10.20 3.11
C ILE A 107 19.24 9.90 2.37
N GLU A 108 20.38 10.37 2.90
CA GLU A 108 21.71 10.13 2.31
C GLU A 108 22.09 8.64 2.35
N LEU A 109 21.89 7.98 3.49
CA LEU A 109 22.19 6.55 3.64
C LEU A 109 21.39 5.71 2.64
N ALA A 110 20.14 6.04 2.42
CA ALA A 110 19.29 5.35 1.44
C ALA A 110 19.78 5.48 -0.02
N GLN A 111 20.69 6.40 -0.32
CA GLN A 111 21.30 6.51 -1.65
C GLN A 111 22.56 5.63 -1.81
N THR A 112 23.05 5.03 -0.72
CA THR A 112 24.21 4.14 -0.75
C THR A 112 23.80 2.69 -1.02
N GLU A 113 24.74 1.90 -1.57
CA GLU A 113 24.51 0.45 -1.80
C GLU A 113 24.22 -0.28 -0.49
N GLU A 114 25.00 0.01 0.57
CA GLU A 114 24.82 -0.56 1.91
C GLU A 114 23.46 -0.18 2.51
N GLY A 115 23.05 1.07 2.37
CA GLY A 115 21.74 1.55 2.82
C GLY A 115 20.59 0.87 2.09
N GLN A 116 20.70 0.68 0.78
CA GLN A 116 19.71 -0.04 -0.02
C GLN A 116 19.57 -1.52 0.43
N GLU A 117 20.66 -2.19 0.79
CA GLU A 117 20.59 -3.54 1.36
C GLU A 117 19.83 -3.55 2.69
N ILE A 118 20.13 -2.61 3.58
CA ILE A 118 19.48 -2.51 4.90
C ILE A 118 17.99 -2.19 4.76
N PHE A 119 17.64 -1.15 4.01
CA PHE A 119 16.26 -0.68 3.87
C PHE A 119 15.43 -1.59 2.96
N GLY A 120 16.05 -2.34 2.06
CA GLY A 120 15.41 -3.34 1.21
C GLY A 120 14.72 -4.45 2.01
N VAL A 121 15.17 -4.72 3.25
CA VAL A 121 14.48 -5.66 4.17
C VAL A 121 13.04 -5.21 4.45
N PHE A 122 12.79 -3.90 4.49
CA PHE A 122 11.47 -3.28 4.66
C PHE A 122 10.79 -2.97 3.32
N SER A 123 11.37 -3.39 2.20
CA SER A 123 10.92 -3.03 0.84
C SER A 123 10.94 -1.52 0.57
N GLN A 124 11.76 -0.77 1.27
CA GLN A 124 11.95 0.67 1.12
C GLN A 124 13.12 0.94 0.16
N VAL A 125 12.95 1.92 -0.71
CA VAL A 125 13.94 2.31 -1.72
C VAL A 125 14.54 3.69 -1.46
N GLY A 126 14.02 4.41 -0.46
CA GLY A 126 14.48 5.74 -0.09
C GLY A 126 13.57 6.37 0.96
N TYR A 127 13.96 7.54 1.40
CA TYR A 127 13.21 8.39 2.33
C TYR A 127 13.08 9.79 1.75
N ASP A 128 12.02 10.46 2.16
CA ASP A 128 11.76 11.87 1.88
C ASP A 128 11.11 12.53 3.09
N TRP A 129 11.14 13.86 3.13
CA TRP A 129 10.47 14.61 4.18
C TRP A 129 8.96 14.51 4.03
N GLY A 130 8.30 14.13 5.11
CA GLY A 130 6.86 14.09 5.19
C GLY A 130 6.29 15.21 6.07
N SER A 131 5.07 15.58 5.80
CA SER A 131 4.28 16.51 6.59
C SER A 131 3.03 15.83 7.14
N ASP A 132 2.40 16.46 8.14
CA ASP A 132 1.18 15.93 8.75
C ASP A 132 0.03 15.80 7.73
N SER A 133 -0.06 16.73 6.76
CA SER A 133 -1.08 16.73 5.71
C SER A 133 -0.95 15.59 4.70
N ASP A 134 0.24 15.00 4.56
CA ASP A 134 0.47 13.87 3.65
C ASP A 134 -0.30 12.61 4.09
N TYR A 135 -0.76 12.59 5.36
CA TYR A 135 -1.55 11.51 5.95
C TYR A 135 -3.06 11.81 6.01
N ASP A 136 -3.55 12.83 5.31
CA ASP A 136 -4.99 13.16 5.29
C ASP A 136 -5.82 12.07 4.61
N GLY A 137 -5.26 11.38 3.63
CA GLY A 137 -5.87 10.19 3.03
C GLY A 137 -6.10 9.06 4.04
N GLU A 138 -5.13 8.81 4.92
CA GLU A 138 -5.27 7.83 6.01
C GLU A 138 -6.33 8.25 7.02
N ARG A 139 -6.42 9.54 7.37
CA ARG A 139 -7.47 10.06 8.25
C ARG A 139 -8.86 9.88 7.66
N ALA A 140 -9.02 10.11 6.35
CA ALA A 140 -10.27 9.87 5.65
C ALA A 140 -10.63 8.38 5.64
N ALA A 141 -9.64 7.49 5.41
CA ALA A 141 -9.82 6.05 5.48
C ALA A 141 -10.27 5.59 6.87
N GLN A 142 -9.64 6.09 7.93
CA GLN A 142 -10.01 5.78 9.31
C GLN A 142 -11.40 6.32 9.68
N ALA A 143 -11.76 7.50 9.19
CA ALA A 143 -13.10 8.06 9.40
C ALA A 143 -14.18 7.20 8.72
N LEU A 144 -13.94 6.75 7.50
CA LEU A 144 -14.87 5.84 6.81
C LEU A 144 -14.99 4.51 7.56
N LEU A 145 -13.88 3.90 7.99
CA LEU A 145 -13.89 2.65 8.75
C LEU A 145 -14.79 2.77 10.00
N LYS A 146 -14.60 3.83 10.78
CA LYS A 146 -15.44 4.08 11.97
C LYS A 146 -16.92 4.24 11.64
N SER A 147 -17.25 4.83 10.50
CA SER A 147 -18.66 4.99 10.07
C SER A 147 -19.31 3.68 9.65
N MET A 148 -18.51 2.69 9.23
CA MET A 148 -18.97 1.36 8.84
C MET A 148 -19.16 0.40 10.04
N GLU A 149 -18.54 0.71 11.18
CA GLU A 149 -18.65 -0.07 12.43
C GLU A 149 -19.80 0.39 13.33
N ALA A 150 -20.39 1.55 13.05
CA ALA A 150 -21.47 2.17 13.81
C ALA A 150 -22.86 1.75 13.32
#